data_ddff2dcc5d5c96a3433dd4d51b40234a
#
_entry.id   ddff2dcc5d5c96a3433dd4d51b40234a
#
_cell.length_a   1.000
_cell.length_b   1.000
_cell.length_c   1.000
_cell.angle_alpha   90.00
_cell.angle_beta   90.00
_cell.angle_gamma   90.00
#
_symmetry.space_group_name_H-M   'P 1'
#
loop_
_entity.id
_entity.type
_entity.pdbx_description
1 polymer ?
#
loop_
_entity_poly.entity_id
_entity_poly.type
_entity_poly.pdbx_seq_one_letter_code
_entity_poly.pdbx_strand_id
1 'polypeptide(L)'
;MLEWFDVFTLWEGWFYLLLLSILEIVLGIDNIIFISIITDKLEGRKKAYARNIGLSIALAFRLLLLSVISLIMTLTEPLFRVFNYNFSGQSIILIAGGLFLIYKSVAEMHKSINHENDDHSKTKNTLTQIISQIVLIDLIFSFDSIISAVGMTNGIQSETGKDPMAIIVIAIIISMVVMMLFAKQISEFISQHPTIKMIALSFLVAVGILLLAEGFGQEFPKGYIYFALAYALVVEVLNIRMRRNKAKNG
;
A
#
# COMPACT_ATOMS: atom_id res chain seq x y z
N MET A 1 -29.27 -11.43 7.67
CA MET A 1 -28.58 -10.10 7.71
C MET A 1 -27.95 -9.81 9.08
N LEU A 2 -28.46 -10.37 10.18
CA LEU A 2 -27.85 -10.22 11.53
C LEU A 2 -26.69 -11.17 11.79
N GLU A 3 -26.60 -12.30 11.10
CA GLU A 3 -25.55 -13.32 11.29
C GLU A 3 -24.12 -12.79 11.04
N TRP A 4 -23.95 -11.82 10.15
CA TRP A 4 -22.64 -11.21 9.87
C TRP A 4 -22.04 -10.45 11.04
N PHE A 5 -22.88 -9.91 11.93
CA PHE A 5 -22.43 -9.18 13.11
C PHE A 5 -22.32 -10.04 14.36
N ASP A 6 -22.73 -11.31 14.30
CA ASP A 6 -22.66 -12.22 15.44
C ASP A 6 -21.23 -12.47 15.94
N VAL A 7 -20.23 -12.26 15.06
CA VAL A 7 -18.82 -12.38 15.42
C VAL A 7 -18.40 -11.33 16.46
N PHE A 8 -19.08 -10.17 16.52
CA PHE A 8 -18.82 -9.11 17.50
C PHE A 8 -19.46 -9.35 18.88
N THR A 9 -20.23 -10.41 19.05
CA THR A 9 -20.69 -10.87 20.36
C THR A 9 -19.57 -11.54 21.16
N LEU A 10 -18.48 -11.93 20.47
CA LEU A 10 -17.29 -12.55 21.04
C LEU A 10 -16.17 -11.49 21.17
N TRP A 11 -15.33 -11.61 22.20
CA TRP A 11 -14.19 -10.73 22.40
C TRP A 11 -13.13 -10.92 21.31
N GLU A 12 -12.99 -12.13 20.79
CA GLU A 12 -12.12 -12.50 19.68
C GLU A 12 -12.42 -11.67 18.44
N GLY A 13 -13.69 -11.40 18.15
CA GLY A 13 -14.08 -10.56 17.02
C GLY A 13 -13.52 -9.14 17.11
N TRP A 14 -13.52 -8.54 18.29
CA TRP A 14 -12.93 -7.22 18.53
C TRP A 14 -11.40 -7.24 18.46
N PHE A 15 -10.79 -8.31 19.00
CA PHE A 15 -9.34 -8.49 18.92
C PHE A 15 -8.87 -8.60 17.47
N TYR A 16 -9.53 -9.45 16.66
CA TYR A 16 -9.19 -9.57 15.24
C TYR A 16 -9.50 -8.31 14.44
N LEU A 17 -10.57 -7.58 14.76
CA LEU A 17 -10.84 -6.29 14.13
C LEU A 17 -9.72 -5.30 14.39
N LEU A 18 -9.27 -5.18 15.64
CA LEU A 18 -8.15 -4.31 15.99
C LEU A 18 -6.87 -4.74 15.28
N LEU A 19 -6.54 -6.03 15.32
CA LEU A 19 -5.35 -6.59 14.70
C LEU A 19 -5.33 -6.34 13.19
N LEU A 20 -6.42 -6.66 12.48
CA LEU A 20 -6.54 -6.43 11.05
C LEU A 20 -6.54 -4.95 10.70
N SER A 21 -7.22 -4.10 11.47
CA SER A 21 -7.21 -2.65 11.23
C SER A 21 -5.79 -2.08 11.34
N ILE A 22 -5.01 -2.47 12.34
CA ILE A 22 -3.62 -2.06 12.50
C ILE A 22 -2.78 -2.58 11.32
N LEU A 23 -2.95 -3.85 10.96
CA LEU A 23 -2.22 -4.47 9.86
C LEU A 23 -2.52 -3.77 8.54
N GLU A 24 -3.79 -3.52 8.22
CA GLU A 24 -4.21 -2.79 7.01
C GLU A 24 -3.70 -1.34 6.99
N ILE A 25 -3.65 -0.65 8.15
CA ILE A 25 -3.07 0.68 8.25
C ILE A 25 -1.57 0.63 7.96
N VAL A 26 -0.84 -0.32 8.55
CA VAL A 26 0.60 -0.48 8.33
C VAL A 26 0.91 -0.82 6.88
N LEU A 27 0.18 -1.78 6.30
CA LEU A 27 0.28 -2.13 4.87
C LEU A 27 -0.17 -0.99 3.95
N GLY A 28 -1.03 -0.09 4.42
CA GLY A 28 -1.49 1.07 3.66
C GLY A 28 -0.52 2.25 3.64
N ILE A 29 0.54 2.24 4.45
CA ILE A 29 1.58 3.29 4.44
C ILE A 29 2.22 3.41 3.06
N ASP A 30 2.50 2.28 2.41
CA ASP A 30 3.08 2.20 1.07
C ASP A 30 2.21 2.92 0.03
N ASN A 31 0.90 2.70 0.13
CA ASN A 31 -0.09 3.33 -0.74
C ASN A 31 -0.09 4.85 -0.54
N ILE A 32 -0.05 5.33 0.71
CA ILE A 32 -0.01 6.78 1.01
C ILE A 32 1.29 7.40 0.48
N ILE A 33 2.43 6.75 0.67
CA ILE A 33 3.73 7.20 0.18
C ILE A 33 3.69 7.35 -1.34
N PHE A 34 3.25 6.32 -2.04
CA PHE A 34 3.17 6.31 -3.50
C PHE A 34 2.20 7.38 -4.03
N ILE A 35 1.00 7.45 -3.44
CA ILE A 35 -0.01 8.46 -3.78
C ILE A 35 0.56 9.87 -3.58
N SER A 36 1.30 10.08 -2.49
CA SER A 36 1.93 11.36 -2.19
C SER A 36 2.92 11.78 -3.27
N ILE A 37 3.79 10.85 -3.69
CA ILE A 37 4.81 11.09 -4.71
C ILE A 37 4.18 11.36 -6.09
N ILE A 38 3.17 10.58 -6.48
CA ILE A 38 2.52 10.74 -7.79
C ILE A 38 1.68 12.02 -7.85
N THR A 39 0.93 12.33 -6.79
CA THR A 39 0.10 13.54 -6.75
C THR A 39 0.91 14.81 -6.61
N ASP A 40 2.18 14.73 -6.20
CA ASP A 40 3.10 15.87 -6.13
C ASP A 40 3.36 16.50 -7.51
N LYS A 41 3.10 15.77 -8.58
CA LYS A 41 3.13 16.26 -9.98
C LYS A 41 1.97 17.18 -10.33
N LEU A 42 0.97 17.30 -9.47
CA LEU A 42 -0.19 18.17 -9.62
C LEU A 42 -0.10 19.35 -8.67
N GLU A 43 -0.60 20.50 -9.12
CA GLU A 43 -0.60 21.73 -8.34
C GLU A 43 -1.96 22.04 -7.71
N GLY A 44 -1.92 22.69 -6.56
CA GLY A 44 -3.07 23.27 -5.90
C GLY A 44 -4.21 22.30 -5.63
N ARG A 45 -5.43 22.68 -6.01
CA ARG A 45 -6.65 21.88 -5.75
C ARG A 45 -6.66 20.53 -6.48
N LYS A 46 -5.95 20.41 -7.62
CA LYS A 46 -5.88 19.18 -8.40
C LYS A 46 -5.16 18.06 -7.64
N LYS A 47 -4.13 18.40 -6.87
CA LYS A 47 -3.39 17.46 -6.00
C LYS A 47 -4.32 16.82 -4.96
N ALA A 48 -5.06 17.65 -4.22
CA ALA A 48 -6.00 17.16 -3.20
C ALA A 48 -7.16 16.35 -3.82
N TYR A 49 -7.67 16.82 -4.97
CA TYR A 49 -8.75 16.13 -5.69
C TYR A 49 -8.30 14.75 -6.19
N ALA A 50 -7.13 14.65 -6.85
CA ALA A 50 -6.59 13.38 -7.36
C ALA A 50 -6.36 12.38 -6.22
N ARG A 51 -5.82 12.83 -5.08
CA ARG A 51 -5.59 12.00 -3.91
C ARG A 51 -6.92 11.47 -3.35
N ASN A 52 -7.88 12.35 -3.08
CA ASN A 52 -9.13 11.96 -2.44
C ASN A 52 -9.97 11.06 -3.35
N ILE A 53 -10.10 11.41 -4.64
CA ILE A 53 -10.83 10.58 -5.62
C ILE A 53 -10.11 9.26 -5.84
N GLY A 54 -8.78 9.27 -5.97
CA GLY A 54 -7.99 8.05 -6.12
C GLY A 54 -8.21 7.08 -4.95
N LEU A 55 -8.12 7.57 -3.71
CA LEU A 55 -8.40 6.76 -2.52
C LEU A 55 -9.85 6.27 -2.43
N SER A 56 -10.82 7.10 -2.82
CA SER A 56 -12.23 6.69 -2.80
C SER A 56 -12.51 5.59 -3.82
N ILE A 57 -11.94 5.70 -5.03
CA ILE A 57 -12.05 4.66 -6.06
C ILE A 57 -11.31 3.40 -5.59
N ALA A 58 -10.13 3.53 -5.00
CA ALA A 58 -9.38 2.43 -4.43
C ALA A 58 -10.19 1.67 -3.36
N LEU A 59 -10.85 2.36 -2.44
CA LEU A 59 -11.77 1.74 -1.48
C LEU A 59 -12.89 0.95 -2.17
N ALA A 60 -13.52 1.54 -3.20
CA ALA A 60 -14.58 0.87 -3.94
C ALA A 60 -14.06 -0.43 -4.60
N PHE A 61 -12.85 -0.41 -5.18
CA PHE A 61 -12.22 -1.61 -5.74
C PHE A 61 -11.86 -2.64 -4.68
N ARG A 62 -11.37 -2.25 -3.50
CA ARG A 62 -11.12 -3.18 -2.37
C ARG A 62 -12.40 -3.90 -1.94
N LEU A 63 -13.49 -3.17 -1.77
CA LEU A 63 -14.77 -3.76 -1.40
C LEU A 63 -15.33 -4.67 -2.52
N LEU A 64 -15.12 -4.28 -3.79
CA LEU A 64 -15.46 -5.13 -4.93
C LEU A 64 -14.63 -6.41 -4.94
N LEU A 65 -13.30 -6.33 -4.76
CA LEU A 65 -12.43 -7.50 -4.68
C LEU A 65 -12.86 -8.43 -3.54
N LEU A 66 -13.19 -7.85 -2.38
CA LEU A 66 -13.66 -8.64 -1.24
C LEU A 66 -15.01 -9.31 -1.53
N SER A 67 -15.90 -8.65 -2.28
CA SER A 67 -17.20 -9.25 -2.67
C SER A 67 -17.05 -10.46 -3.60
N VAL A 68 -15.94 -10.53 -4.35
CA VAL A 68 -15.59 -11.65 -5.23
C VAL A 68 -14.47 -12.54 -4.66
N ILE A 69 -14.36 -12.59 -3.34
CA ILE A 69 -13.25 -13.26 -2.64
C ILE A 69 -13.12 -14.73 -3.03
N SER A 70 -14.22 -15.43 -3.25
CA SER A 70 -14.22 -16.83 -3.70
C SER A 70 -13.51 -17.00 -5.04
N LEU A 71 -13.68 -16.02 -5.96
CA LEU A 71 -12.95 -16.01 -7.23
C LEU A 71 -11.46 -15.71 -7.02
N ILE A 72 -11.13 -14.78 -6.10
CA ILE A 72 -9.75 -14.46 -5.78
C ILE A 72 -9.04 -15.70 -5.21
N MET A 73 -9.70 -16.46 -4.34
CA MET A 73 -9.13 -17.69 -3.78
C MET A 73 -8.86 -18.75 -4.84
N THR A 74 -9.62 -18.80 -5.95
CA THR A 74 -9.28 -19.70 -7.07
C THR A 74 -8.02 -19.26 -7.82
N LEU A 75 -7.68 -17.97 -7.79
CA LEU A 75 -6.45 -17.46 -8.41
C LEU A 75 -5.17 -17.86 -7.63
N THR A 76 -5.29 -18.36 -6.41
CA THR A 76 -4.15 -18.89 -5.64
C THR A 76 -3.78 -20.31 -6.09
N GLU A 77 -4.67 -21.02 -6.77
CA GLU A 77 -4.39 -22.35 -7.31
C GLU A 77 -3.36 -22.29 -8.44
N PRO A 78 -2.44 -23.28 -8.52
CA PRO A 78 -1.41 -23.29 -9.56
C PRO A 78 -2.04 -23.52 -10.93
N LEU A 79 -1.79 -22.61 -11.87
CA LEU A 79 -2.23 -22.71 -13.27
C LEU A 79 -1.25 -23.57 -14.10
N PHE A 80 0.04 -23.40 -13.89
CA PHE A 80 1.10 -24.15 -14.57
C PHE A 80 2.38 -24.20 -13.73
N ARG A 81 3.28 -25.10 -14.07
CA ARG A 81 4.58 -25.29 -13.41
C ARG A 81 5.72 -25.08 -14.40
N VAL A 82 6.68 -24.20 -14.05
CA VAL A 82 7.88 -23.95 -14.83
C VAL A 82 9.11 -24.02 -13.90
N PHE A 83 10.13 -24.80 -14.26
CA PHE A 83 11.38 -24.95 -13.49
C PHE A 83 11.18 -25.16 -11.98
N ASN A 84 10.24 -26.04 -11.59
CA ASN A 84 9.88 -26.32 -10.18
C ASN A 84 9.11 -25.20 -9.44
N TYR A 85 8.81 -24.08 -10.07
CA TYR A 85 7.93 -23.04 -9.52
C TYR A 85 6.50 -23.25 -9.99
N ASN A 86 5.57 -23.17 -9.06
CA ASN A 86 4.13 -23.19 -9.35
C ASN A 86 3.66 -21.76 -9.58
N PHE A 87 3.17 -21.47 -10.78
CA PHE A 87 2.61 -20.17 -11.11
C PHE A 87 1.10 -20.20 -11.00
N SER A 88 0.55 -19.33 -10.16
CA SER A 88 -0.87 -19.07 -9.99
C SER A 88 -1.24 -17.72 -10.61
N GLY A 89 -2.53 -17.42 -10.72
CA GLY A 89 -2.98 -16.08 -11.08
C GLY A 89 -2.45 -15.02 -10.13
N GLN A 90 -2.39 -15.33 -8.83
CA GLN A 90 -1.76 -14.49 -7.80
C GLN A 90 -0.29 -14.22 -8.12
N SER A 91 0.48 -15.27 -8.42
CA SER A 91 1.92 -15.15 -8.76
C SER A 91 2.13 -14.16 -9.90
N ILE A 92 1.31 -14.24 -10.95
CA ILE A 92 1.42 -13.36 -12.12
C ILE A 92 1.12 -11.90 -11.73
N ILE A 93 0.07 -11.66 -10.93
CA ILE A 93 -0.30 -10.31 -10.45
C ILE A 93 0.84 -9.73 -9.59
N LEU A 94 1.40 -10.51 -8.66
CA LEU A 94 2.49 -10.06 -7.79
C LEU A 94 3.77 -9.76 -8.58
N ILE A 95 4.14 -10.61 -9.54
CA ILE A 95 5.31 -10.39 -10.41
C ILE A 95 5.13 -9.13 -11.26
N ALA A 96 3.99 -9.00 -11.94
CA ALA A 96 3.71 -7.84 -12.78
C ALA A 96 3.65 -6.54 -11.95
N GLY A 97 3.01 -6.59 -10.78
CA GLY A 97 2.92 -5.48 -9.83
C GLY A 97 4.28 -5.08 -9.26
N GLY A 98 5.09 -6.06 -8.85
CA GLY A 98 6.44 -5.83 -8.34
C GLY A 98 7.35 -5.18 -9.38
N LEU A 99 7.37 -5.69 -10.62
CA LEU A 99 8.12 -5.10 -11.74
C LEU A 99 7.64 -3.66 -12.04
N PHE A 100 6.34 -3.45 -12.07
CA PHE A 100 5.78 -2.11 -12.29
C PHE A 100 6.20 -1.14 -11.19
N LEU A 101 6.16 -1.57 -9.92
CA LEU A 101 6.53 -0.74 -8.78
C LEU A 101 8.02 -0.38 -8.79
N ILE A 102 8.90 -1.35 -9.07
CA ILE A 102 10.35 -1.12 -9.21
C ILE A 102 10.61 -0.12 -10.33
N TYR A 103 10.05 -0.37 -11.52
CA TYR A 103 10.24 0.51 -12.68
C TYR A 103 9.80 1.95 -12.37
N LYS A 104 8.61 2.12 -11.79
CA LYS A 104 8.07 3.45 -11.46
C LYS A 104 8.89 4.16 -10.38
N SER A 105 9.29 3.45 -9.33
CA SER A 105 10.06 4.02 -8.24
C SER A 105 11.45 4.45 -8.71
N VAL A 106 12.14 3.62 -9.48
CA VAL A 106 13.47 3.94 -10.04
C VAL A 106 13.38 5.11 -11.03
N ALA A 107 12.37 5.13 -11.89
CA ALA A 107 12.16 6.25 -12.83
C ALA A 107 11.89 7.57 -12.08
N GLU A 108 11.16 7.52 -10.96
CA GLU A 108 10.89 8.71 -10.15
C GLU A 108 12.12 9.16 -9.35
N MET A 109 12.95 8.20 -8.87
CA MET A 109 14.26 8.51 -8.26
C MET A 109 15.17 9.23 -9.26
N HIS A 110 15.27 8.71 -10.48
CA HIS A 110 16.08 9.31 -11.55
C HIS A 110 15.67 10.75 -11.84
N LYS A 111 14.37 11.02 -11.99
CA LYS A 111 13.85 12.38 -12.17
C LYS A 111 14.16 13.29 -10.98
N SER A 112 14.07 12.76 -9.76
CA SER A 112 14.34 13.54 -8.55
C SER A 112 15.82 13.91 -8.40
N ILE A 113 16.74 13.07 -8.90
CA ILE A 113 18.19 13.33 -8.89
C ILE A 113 18.58 14.35 -9.95
N ASN A 114 18.04 14.23 -11.15
CA ASN A 114 18.43 15.07 -12.29
C ASN A 114 17.76 16.44 -12.31
N HIS A 115 16.95 16.79 -11.29
CA HIS A 115 16.18 18.04 -11.26
C HIS A 115 15.34 18.30 -12.53
N GLU A 116 14.94 17.22 -13.24
CA GLU A 116 14.15 17.32 -14.49
C GLU A 116 12.73 17.88 -14.28
N ASN A 117 12.41 18.33 -13.07
CA ASN A 117 11.14 18.99 -12.77
C ASN A 117 11.04 20.42 -13.32
N ASP A 118 12.18 21.03 -13.73
CA ASP A 118 12.23 22.44 -14.14
C ASP A 118 12.28 22.66 -15.66
N ASP A 119 12.46 21.63 -16.48
CA ASP A 119 12.57 21.81 -17.90
C ASP A 119 11.32 21.35 -18.67
N HIS A 120 10.80 22.24 -19.44
CA HIS A 120 9.58 22.39 -20.22
C HIS A 120 9.11 21.24 -21.14
N SER A 121 9.43 20.00 -20.90
CA SER A 121 8.68 18.92 -21.51
C SER A 121 7.48 18.54 -20.61
N LYS A 122 6.47 19.40 -20.64
CA LYS A 122 5.13 19.15 -20.12
C LYS A 122 4.50 17.96 -20.85
N THR A 123 4.92 16.75 -20.55
CA THR A 123 3.96 15.66 -20.57
C THR A 123 3.00 16.01 -19.43
N LYS A 124 1.94 16.72 -19.77
CA LYS A 124 0.83 17.02 -18.86
C LYS A 124 0.34 15.67 -18.35
N ASN A 125 0.86 15.25 -17.20
CA ASN A 125 0.27 14.11 -16.52
C ASN A 125 -1.20 14.47 -16.29
N THR A 126 -2.05 13.90 -17.11
CA THR A 126 -3.48 14.17 -17.05
C THR A 126 -3.97 13.66 -15.70
N LEU A 127 -4.87 14.40 -15.06
CA LEU A 127 -5.48 13.99 -13.79
C LEU A 127 -5.92 12.51 -13.81
N THR A 128 -6.51 12.08 -14.93
CA THR A 128 -6.93 10.69 -15.16
C THR A 128 -5.76 9.70 -15.08
N GLN A 129 -4.59 10.02 -15.64
CA GLN A 129 -3.42 9.12 -15.59
C GLN A 129 -2.92 8.94 -14.16
N ILE A 130 -2.93 10.01 -13.36
CA ILE A 130 -2.53 9.94 -11.96
C ILE A 130 -3.53 9.11 -11.15
N ILE A 131 -4.83 9.35 -11.32
CA ILE A 131 -5.87 8.56 -10.65
C ILE A 131 -5.78 7.08 -11.06
N SER A 132 -5.60 6.78 -12.35
CA SER A 132 -5.43 5.39 -12.81
C SER A 132 -4.21 4.70 -12.20
N GLN A 133 -3.08 5.43 -12.03
CA GLN A 133 -1.89 4.89 -11.38
C GLN A 133 -2.14 4.61 -9.89
N ILE A 134 -2.85 5.50 -9.19
CA ILE A 134 -3.23 5.30 -7.78
C ILE A 134 -4.07 4.02 -7.65
N VAL A 135 -5.12 3.90 -8.46
CA VAL A 135 -6.03 2.76 -8.42
C VAL A 135 -5.31 1.46 -8.76
N LEU A 136 -4.46 1.47 -9.80
CA LEU A 136 -3.71 0.28 -10.21
C LEU A 136 -2.79 -0.24 -9.10
N ILE A 137 -2.07 0.65 -8.45
CA ILE A 137 -1.15 0.26 -7.37
C ILE A 137 -1.91 -0.21 -6.14
N ASP A 138 -2.97 0.52 -5.76
CA ASP A 138 -3.79 0.06 -4.65
C ASP A 138 -4.41 -1.32 -4.92
N LEU A 139 -4.82 -1.60 -6.16
CA LEU A 139 -5.33 -2.90 -6.56
C LEU A 139 -4.29 -4.02 -6.37
N ILE A 140 -3.03 -3.77 -6.73
CA ILE A 140 -1.93 -4.74 -6.58
C ILE A 140 -1.70 -5.06 -5.09
N PHE A 141 -1.60 -4.02 -4.25
CA PHE A 141 -1.40 -4.21 -2.81
C PHE A 141 -2.63 -4.79 -2.11
N SER A 142 -3.84 -4.41 -2.56
CA SER A 142 -5.09 -4.91 -1.98
C SER A 142 -5.29 -6.39 -2.26
N PHE A 143 -4.82 -6.89 -3.40
CA PHE A 143 -4.92 -8.31 -3.72
C PHE A 143 -4.19 -9.16 -2.67
N ASP A 144 -2.98 -8.76 -2.32
CA ASP A 144 -2.16 -9.44 -1.33
C ASP A 144 -2.71 -9.27 0.10
N SER A 145 -3.13 -8.05 0.48
CA SER A 145 -3.66 -7.78 1.82
C SER A 145 -4.99 -8.51 2.09
N ILE A 146 -5.87 -8.63 1.09
CA ILE A 146 -7.13 -9.36 1.22
C ILE A 146 -6.89 -10.85 1.44
N ILE A 147 -5.96 -11.47 0.68
CA ILE A 147 -5.62 -12.89 0.87
C ILE A 147 -5.05 -13.10 2.27
N SER A 148 -4.14 -12.22 2.71
CA SER A 148 -3.58 -12.26 4.07
C SER A 148 -4.65 -12.12 5.15
N ALA A 149 -5.59 -11.17 4.99
CA ALA A 149 -6.68 -10.95 5.93
C ALA A 149 -7.60 -12.18 6.05
N VAL A 150 -7.96 -12.80 4.91
CA VAL A 150 -8.75 -14.04 4.89
C VAL A 150 -7.98 -15.18 5.56
N GLY A 151 -6.69 -15.34 5.24
CA GLY A 151 -5.84 -16.35 5.88
C GLY A 151 -5.79 -16.21 7.40
N MET A 152 -5.64 -14.98 7.90
CA MET A 152 -5.59 -14.70 9.35
C MET A 152 -6.94 -14.95 10.05
N THR A 153 -8.05 -14.73 9.37
CA THR A 153 -9.40 -14.88 9.96
C THR A 153 -9.98 -16.29 9.86
N ASN A 154 -9.35 -17.18 9.09
CA ASN A 154 -9.78 -18.59 9.01
C ASN A 154 -9.83 -19.28 10.38
N GLY A 155 -8.97 -18.86 11.33
CA GLY A 155 -9.00 -19.33 12.72
C GLY A 155 -10.34 -19.07 13.41
N ILE A 156 -10.91 -17.88 13.24
CA ILE A 156 -12.22 -17.54 13.84
C ILE A 156 -13.32 -18.46 13.32
N GLN A 157 -13.36 -18.65 12.01
CA GLN A 157 -14.39 -19.50 11.39
C GLN A 157 -14.27 -20.95 11.85
N SER A 158 -13.06 -21.47 11.99
CA SER A 158 -12.83 -22.86 12.45
C SER A 158 -13.14 -23.05 13.94
N GLU A 159 -12.86 -22.05 14.79
CA GLU A 159 -13.04 -22.13 16.24
C GLU A 159 -14.46 -21.75 16.69
N THR A 160 -15.08 -20.78 16.06
CA THR A 160 -16.36 -20.20 16.50
C THR A 160 -17.53 -20.53 15.58
N GLY A 161 -17.27 -21.03 14.37
CA GLY A 161 -18.29 -21.26 13.34
C GLY A 161 -18.89 -19.97 12.75
N LYS A 162 -18.37 -18.78 13.11
CA LYS A 162 -18.89 -17.48 12.68
C LYS A 162 -18.12 -16.94 11.46
N ASP A 163 -18.83 -16.26 10.55
CA ASP A 163 -18.26 -15.66 9.36
C ASP A 163 -17.43 -14.42 9.72
N PRO A 164 -16.12 -14.38 9.43
CA PRO A 164 -15.25 -13.24 9.72
C PRO A 164 -15.38 -12.09 8.71
N MET A 165 -16.22 -12.21 7.68
CA MET A 165 -16.29 -11.24 6.58
C MET A 165 -16.60 -9.83 7.09
N ALA A 166 -17.48 -9.69 8.09
CA ALA A 166 -17.78 -8.38 8.68
C ALA A 166 -16.54 -7.70 9.29
N ILE A 167 -15.66 -8.49 9.94
CA ILE A 167 -14.41 -7.98 10.52
C ILE A 167 -13.52 -7.44 9.42
N ILE A 168 -13.33 -8.18 8.32
CA ILE A 168 -12.48 -7.78 7.20
C ILE A 168 -13.01 -6.50 6.55
N VAL A 169 -14.31 -6.43 6.25
CA VAL A 169 -14.94 -5.23 5.67
C VAL A 169 -14.74 -4.01 6.55
N ILE A 170 -15.01 -4.14 7.85
CA ILE A 170 -14.90 -3.02 8.80
C ILE A 170 -13.43 -2.60 8.96
N ALA A 171 -12.49 -3.54 9.04
CA ALA A 171 -11.05 -3.26 9.12
C ALA A 171 -10.57 -2.47 7.89
N ILE A 172 -10.98 -2.86 6.69
CA ILE A 172 -10.68 -2.14 5.44
C ILE A 172 -11.25 -0.72 5.47
N ILE A 173 -12.50 -0.54 5.90
CA ILE A 173 -13.12 0.78 6.00
C ILE A 173 -12.38 1.67 7.01
N ILE A 174 -12.08 1.14 8.20
CA ILE A 174 -11.34 1.87 9.23
C ILE A 174 -9.96 2.30 8.71
N SER A 175 -9.21 1.38 8.11
CA SER A 175 -7.87 1.67 7.59
C SER A 175 -7.91 2.74 6.49
N MET A 176 -8.88 2.67 5.58
CA MET A 176 -9.04 3.67 4.52
C MET A 176 -9.43 5.04 5.06
N VAL A 177 -10.32 5.11 6.06
CA VAL A 177 -10.63 6.38 6.73
C VAL A 177 -9.38 6.97 7.37
N VAL A 178 -8.61 6.17 8.10
CA VAL A 178 -7.33 6.61 8.68
C VAL A 178 -6.36 7.09 7.60
N MET A 179 -6.20 6.33 6.51
CA MET A 179 -5.34 6.74 5.39
C MET A 179 -5.80 8.06 4.78
N MET A 180 -7.10 8.26 4.55
CA MET A 180 -7.63 9.52 4.00
C MET A 180 -7.37 10.71 4.93
N LEU A 181 -7.49 10.53 6.25
CA LEU A 181 -7.23 11.57 7.24
C LEU A 181 -5.75 12.00 7.26
N PHE A 182 -4.83 11.04 7.15
CA PHE A 182 -3.39 11.31 7.25
C PHE A 182 -2.70 11.55 5.90
N ALA A 183 -3.32 11.19 4.78
CA ALA A 183 -2.71 11.29 3.46
C ALA A 183 -2.26 12.71 3.08
N LYS A 184 -2.96 13.75 3.55
CA LYS A 184 -2.56 15.14 3.32
C LYS A 184 -1.26 15.47 4.06
N GLN A 185 -1.20 15.19 5.34
CA GLN A 185 -0.07 15.50 6.22
C GLN A 185 1.19 14.76 5.76
N ILE A 186 1.06 13.48 5.43
CA ILE A 186 2.15 12.65 4.93
C ILE A 186 2.63 13.18 3.57
N SER A 187 1.71 13.55 2.66
CA SER A 187 2.05 14.09 1.36
C SER A 187 2.81 15.42 1.47
N GLU A 188 2.37 16.33 2.33
CA GLU A 188 3.05 17.61 2.57
C GLU A 188 4.43 17.40 3.20
N PHE A 189 4.55 16.47 4.14
CA PHE A 189 5.81 16.14 4.78
C PHE A 189 6.85 15.56 3.80
N ILE A 190 6.43 14.64 2.93
CA ILE A 190 7.31 14.06 1.90
C ILE A 190 7.73 15.13 0.88
N SER A 191 6.80 15.99 0.44
CA SER A 191 7.08 17.06 -0.53
C SER A 191 8.08 18.09 -0.01
N GLN A 192 8.07 18.36 1.30
CA GLN A 192 8.98 19.33 1.93
C GLN A 192 10.38 18.78 2.20
N HIS A 193 10.57 17.46 2.14
CA HIS A 193 11.81 16.79 2.51
C HIS A 193 12.30 15.85 1.40
N PRO A 194 13.13 16.34 0.45
CA PRO A 194 13.60 15.53 -0.68
C PRO A 194 14.29 14.24 -0.28
N THR A 195 15.04 14.24 0.83
CA THR A 195 15.71 13.04 1.36
C THR A 195 14.72 11.99 1.84
N ILE A 196 13.63 12.41 2.48
CA ILE A 196 12.52 11.51 2.87
C ILE A 196 11.83 10.95 1.63
N LYS A 197 11.64 11.76 0.58
CA LYS A 197 11.12 11.28 -0.70
C LYS A 197 12.00 10.18 -1.30
N MET A 198 13.33 10.33 -1.23
CA MET A 198 14.28 9.30 -1.72
C MET A 198 14.23 8.03 -0.87
N ILE A 199 14.17 8.13 0.45
CA ILE A 199 13.98 6.98 1.36
C ILE A 199 12.69 6.25 1.02
N ALA A 200 11.60 6.99 0.84
CA ALA A 200 10.29 6.45 0.50
C ALA A 200 10.30 5.72 -0.86
N LEU A 201 10.96 6.28 -1.89
CA LEU A 201 11.12 5.63 -3.19
C LEU A 201 11.97 4.37 -3.11
N SER A 202 13.06 4.39 -2.33
CA SER A 202 13.91 3.21 -2.08
C SER A 202 13.13 2.10 -1.39
N PHE A 203 12.27 2.47 -0.44
CA PHE A 203 11.38 1.53 0.23
C PHE A 203 10.38 0.91 -0.75
N LEU A 204 9.80 1.69 -1.68
CA LEU A 204 8.90 1.15 -2.70
C LEU A 204 9.61 0.18 -3.66
N VAL A 205 10.90 0.40 -3.96
CA VAL A 205 11.72 -0.58 -4.70
C VAL A 205 11.85 -1.86 -3.90
N ALA A 206 12.14 -1.78 -2.59
CA ALA A 206 12.26 -2.95 -1.72
C ALA A 206 10.94 -3.74 -1.64
N VAL A 207 9.81 -3.05 -1.53
CA VAL A 207 8.47 -3.69 -1.57
C VAL A 207 8.22 -4.34 -2.94
N GLY A 208 8.61 -3.69 -4.04
CA GLY A 208 8.52 -4.29 -5.37
C GLY A 208 9.34 -5.59 -5.51
N ILE A 209 10.54 -5.63 -4.93
CA ILE A 209 11.37 -6.84 -4.87
C ILE A 209 10.68 -7.92 -4.03
N LEU A 210 10.07 -7.54 -2.90
CA LEU A 210 9.31 -8.46 -2.04
C LEU A 210 8.15 -9.10 -2.81
N LEU A 211 7.35 -8.29 -3.52
CA LEU A 211 6.25 -8.80 -4.35
C LEU A 211 6.74 -9.76 -5.44
N LEU A 212 7.89 -9.47 -6.05
CA LEU A 212 8.52 -10.41 -6.99
C LEU A 212 8.87 -11.73 -6.32
N ALA A 213 9.52 -11.69 -5.16
CA ALA A 213 9.91 -12.88 -4.42
C ALA A 213 8.69 -13.72 -4.01
N GLU A 214 7.62 -13.07 -3.51
CA GLU A 214 6.34 -13.73 -3.22
C GLU A 214 5.71 -14.35 -4.47
N GLY A 215 5.76 -13.65 -5.61
CA GLY A 215 5.29 -14.18 -6.90
C GLY A 215 6.04 -15.44 -7.36
N PHE A 216 7.29 -15.61 -6.94
CA PHE A 216 8.08 -16.84 -7.13
C PHE A 216 7.95 -17.85 -5.98
N GLY A 217 6.97 -17.64 -5.08
CA GLY A 217 6.69 -18.55 -3.97
C GLY A 217 7.70 -18.47 -2.82
N GLN A 218 8.46 -17.37 -2.71
CA GLN A 218 9.34 -17.11 -1.58
C GLN A 218 8.61 -16.22 -0.56
N GLU A 219 8.36 -16.74 0.62
CA GLU A 219 7.73 -15.98 1.71
C GLU A 219 8.79 -15.21 2.49
N PHE A 220 8.66 -13.89 2.51
CA PHE A 220 9.49 -13.02 3.34
C PHE A 220 8.63 -12.30 4.37
N PRO A 221 9.05 -12.29 5.65
CA PRO A 221 8.34 -11.53 6.67
C PRO A 221 8.41 -10.01 6.38
N LYS A 222 7.31 -9.43 5.95
CA LYS A 222 7.18 -7.99 5.59
C LYS A 222 7.65 -7.06 6.72
N GLY A 223 7.55 -7.51 7.97
CA GLY A 223 7.98 -6.77 9.15
C GLY A 223 9.43 -6.28 9.09
N TYR A 224 10.35 -7.01 8.46
CA TYR A 224 11.74 -6.57 8.32
C TYR A 224 11.86 -5.32 7.46
N ILE A 225 11.12 -5.23 6.37
CA ILE A 225 11.13 -4.08 5.46
C ILE A 225 10.48 -2.87 6.13
N TYR A 226 9.36 -3.06 6.84
CA TYR A 226 8.72 -1.98 7.61
C TYR A 226 9.60 -1.48 8.75
N PHE A 227 10.30 -2.39 9.45
CA PHE A 227 11.28 -2.00 10.47
C PHE A 227 12.42 -1.17 9.86
N ALA A 228 12.96 -1.60 8.72
CA ALA A 228 14.03 -0.87 8.02
C ALA A 228 13.57 0.54 7.60
N LEU A 229 12.33 0.68 7.08
CA LEU A 229 11.73 1.99 6.77
C LEU A 229 11.62 2.87 8.01
N ALA A 230 11.02 2.33 9.08
CA ALA A 230 10.86 3.07 10.33
C ALA A 230 12.21 3.56 10.88
N TYR A 231 13.22 2.69 10.86
CA TYR A 231 14.58 3.03 11.27
C TYR A 231 15.19 4.14 10.39
N ALA A 232 15.08 4.01 9.06
CA ALA A 232 15.59 5.02 8.12
C ALA A 232 14.91 6.38 8.32
N LEU A 233 13.59 6.40 8.54
CA LEU A 233 12.85 7.63 8.82
C LEU A 233 13.27 8.27 10.15
N VAL A 234 13.48 7.48 11.21
CA VAL A 234 13.98 8.00 12.50
C VAL A 234 15.34 8.65 12.31
N VAL A 235 16.27 7.98 11.62
CA VAL A 235 17.61 8.53 11.33
C VAL A 235 17.51 9.83 10.55
N GLU A 236 16.64 9.90 9.52
CA GLU A 236 16.51 11.12 8.71
C GLU A 236 15.87 12.27 9.49
N VAL A 237 14.89 12.00 10.34
CA VAL A 237 14.33 13.02 11.25
C VAL A 237 15.40 13.61 12.16
N LEU A 238 16.30 12.76 12.69
CA LEU A 238 17.45 13.21 13.49
C LEU A 238 18.43 14.06 12.65
N ASN A 239 18.71 13.67 11.41
CA ASN A 239 19.54 14.43 10.48
C ASN A 239 18.94 15.82 10.19
N ILE A 240 17.66 15.89 9.90
CA ILE A 240 16.94 17.15 9.67
C ILE A 240 17.07 18.04 10.91
N ARG A 241 16.86 17.48 12.10
CA ARG A 241 16.99 18.22 13.36
C ARG A 241 18.41 18.75 13.59
N MET A 242 19.44 17.93 13.32
CA MET A 242 20.85 18.34 13.43
C MET A 242 21.19 19.49 12.47
N ARG A 243 20.76 19.40 11.19
CA ARG A 243 20.98 20.45 10.17
C ARG A 243 20.31 21.76 10.59
N ARG A 244 19.08 21.69 11.10
CA ARG A 244 18.34 22.88 11.57
C ARG A 244 19.02 23.55 12.77
N ASN A 245 19.58 22.77 13.70
CA ASN A 245 20.29 23.31 14.85
C ASN A 245 21.63 23.98 14.44
N LYS A 246 22.37 23.38 13.48
CA LYS A 246 23.60 24.02 12.94
C LYS A 246 23.29 25.34 12.26
N ALA A 247 22.21 25.43 11.48
CA ALA A 247 21.80 26.68 10.82
C ALA A 247 21.30 27.78 11.77
N LYS A 248 21.00 27.46 13.03
CA LYS A 248 20.63 28.44 14.05
C LYS A 248 21.80 28.96 14.88
N ASN A 249 22.89 28.18 14.94
CA ASN A 249 24.04 28.46 15.81
C ASN A 249 25.29 28.94 15.01
N GLY A 250 25.20 29.03 13.69
CA GLY A 250 26.19 29.61 12.78
C GLY A 250 25.59 30.80 12.04
#